data_60c45969350aa17308b1a9ca637f571f
#
_entry.id   60c45969350aa17308b1a9ca637f571f
#
_cell.length_a   1.000
_cell.length_b   1.000
_cell.length_c   1.000
_cell.angle_alpha   90.00
_cell.angle_beta   90.00
_cell.angle_gamma   90.00
#
_symmetry.space_group_name_H-M   'P 1'
#
loop_
_entity.id
_entity.type
_entity.pdbx_description
1 polymer ?
#
loop_
_entity_poly.entity_id
_entity_poly.type
_entity_poly.pdbx_seq_one_letter_code
_entity_poly.pdbx_strand_id
1 'polypeptide(L)'
;LQREIHDSFKGQVRERRGARLKADDETLFSGEFWSGKSALDLGLIDGIGDMRSVLRARFGDKVQLRLIGGQRGWLMRRLRSTAAPDDWARDLIGAVEERALWARFGL
;
A
#
# COMPACT_ATOMS: atom_id res chain seq x y z
N LEU A 1 24.72 5.89 9.39
CA LEU A 1 23.74 4.96 8.85
C LEU A 1 22.48 5.68 8.35
N GLN A 2 21.83 6.51 9.15
CA GLN A 2 20.63 7.25 8.75
C GLN A 2 20.86 8.19 7.56
N ARG A 3 21.99 8.89 7.52
CA ARG A 3 22.36 9.74 6.39
C ARG A 3 22.61 8.95 5.12
N GLU A 4 23.28 7.82 5.21
CA GLU A 4 23.55 6.93 4.06
C GLU A 4 22.26 6.39 3.46
N ILE A 5 21.32 5.98 4.29
CA ILE A 5 19.99 5.52 3.85
C ILE A 5 19.22 6.66 3.18
N HIS A 6 19.27 7.86 3.75
CA HIS A 6 18.60 9.02 3.19
C HIS A 6 19.21 9.45 1.85
N ASP A 7 20.52 9.44 1.73
CA ASP A 7 21.22 9.77 0.48
C ASP A 7 20.98 8.73 -0.61
N SER A 8 20.96 7.45 -0.25
CA SER A 8 20.59 6.35 -1.14
C SER A 8 19.15 6.50 -1.65
N PHE A 9 18.22 6.83 -0.76
CA PHE A 9 16.82 7.08 -1.12
C PHE A 9 16.68 8.26 -2.09
N LYS A 10 17.32 9.39 -1.78
CA LYS A 10 17.34 10.55 -2.67
C LYS A 10 17.90 10.22 -4.05
N GLY A 11 19.01 9.50 -4.08
CA GLY A 11 19.64 9.06 -5.32
C GLY A 11 18.70 8.22 -6.17
N GLN A 12 17.99 7.28 -5.58
CA GLN A 12 17.03 6.42 -6.28
C GLN A 12 15.84 7.22 -6.83
N VAL A 13 15.29 8.14 -6.06
CA VAL A 13 14.20 9.01 -6.54
C VAL A 13 14.65 9.87 -7.71
N ARG A 14 15.82 10.48 -7.62
CA ARG A 14 16.39 11.28 -8.71
C ARG A 14 16.63 10.46 -9.97
N GLU A 15 17.20 9.28 -9.83
CA GLU A 15 17.47 8.39 -10.96
C GLU A 15 16.17 7.97 -11.67
N ARG A 16 15.13 7.64 -10.92
CA ARG A 16 13.87 7.18 -11.46
C ARG A 16 12.95 8.28 -11.96
N ARG A 17 12.97 9.42 -11.31
CA ARG A 17 12.11 10.57 -11.68
C ARG A 17 12.80 11.59 -12.58
N GLY A 18 14.10 11.80 -12.42
CA GLY A 18 14.92 12.65 -13.28
C GLY A 18 14.33 14.05 -13.52
N ALA A 19 14.14 14.39 -14.79
CA ALA A 19 13.60 15.68 -15.22
C ALA A 19 12.12 15.90 -14.87
N ARG A 20 11.41 14.89 -14.39
CA ARG A 20 10.00 15.01 -13.95
C ARG A 20 9.87 15.75 -12.63
N LEU A 21 10.91 15.77 -11.81
CA LEU A 21 10.94 16.52 -10.56
C LEU A 21 10.97 18.02 -10.84
N LYS A 22 10.07 18.76 -10.20
CA LYS A 22 9.89 20.21 -10.42
C LYS A 22 10.31 21.07 -9.23
N ALA A 23 10.93 20.49 -8.23
CA ALA A 23 11.42 21.19 -7.06
C ALA A 23 12.83 20.73 -6.70
N ASP A 24 13.49 21.50 -5.84
CA ASP A 24 14.81 21.19 -5.33
C ASP A 24 14.78 20.10 -4.25
N ASP A 25 15.94 19.58 -3.94
CA ASP A 25 16.08 18.51 -2.96
C ASP A 25 15.69 18.93 -1.54
N GLU A 26 15.94 20.16 -1.17
CA GLU A 26 15.60 20.69 0.15
C GLU A 26 14.10 20.68 0.37
N THR A 27 13.34 21.02 -0.67
CA THR A 27 11.88 20.96 -0.63
C THR A 27 11.36 19.53 -0.67
N LEU A 28 11.86 18.71 -1.60
CA LEU A 28 11.35 17.37 -1.84
C LEU A 28 11.66 16.38 -0.71
N PHE A 29 12.80 16.55 -0.06
CA PHE A 29 13.33 15.62 0.95
C PHE A 29 13.44 16.23 2.35
N SER A 30 12.61 17.21 2.65
CA SER A 30 12.57 17.89 3.96
C SER A 30 11.94 17.04 5.08
N GLY A 31 11.32 15.93 4.74
CA GLY A 31 10.52 15.13 5.67
C GLY A 31 9.06 15.57 5.78
N GLU A 32 8.64 16.54 4.98
CA GLU A 32 7.24 16.91 4.85
C GLU A 32 6.45 15.84 4.09
N PHE A 33 5.16 15.78 4.33
CA PHE A 33 4.24 14.95 3.57
C PHE A 33 3.44 15.81 2.59
N TRP A 34 3.06 15.21 1.47
CA TRP A 34 2.38 15.90 0.39
C TRP A 34 1.01 15.29 0.13
N SER A 35 0.02 16.14 -0.13
CA SER A 35 -1.23 15.68 -0.72
C SER A 35 -0.98 15.17 -2.15
N GLY A 36 -1.89 14.34 -2.68
CA GLY A 36 -1.76 13.85 -4.06
C GLY A 36 -1.61 14.98 -5.08
N LYS A 37 -2.35 16.07 -4.91
CA LYS A 37 -2.27 17.26 -5.76
C LYS A 37 -0.89 17.93 -5.68
N SER A 38 -0.40 18.15 -4.46
CA SER A 38 0.93 18.74 -4.26
C SER A 38 2.05 17.84 -4.80
N ALA A 39 1.93 16.53 -4.60
CA ALA A 39 2.88 15.56 -5.14
C ALA A 39 2.90 15.55 -6.68
N LEU A 40 1.76 15.76 -7.32
CA LEU A 40 1.67 15.91 -8.77
C LEU A 40 2.36 17.20 -9.25
N ASP A 41 2.11 18.32 -8.58
CA ASP A 41 2.72 19.62 -8.89
C ASP A 41 4.25 19.59 -8.72
N LEU A 42 4.75 18.86 -7.73
CA LEU A 42 6.18 18.65 -7.48
C LEU A 42 6.85 17.62 -8.41
N GLY A 43 6.08 16.91 -9.20
CA GLY A 43 6.57 15.87 -10.10
C GLY A 43 6.94 14.55 -9.41
N LEU A 44 6.48 14.33 -8.19
CA LEU A 44 6.68 13.09 -7.44
C LEU A 44 5.83 11.94 -7.96
N ILE A 45 4.67 12.25 -8.50
CA ILE A 45 3.76 11.30 -9.13
C ILE A 45 3.39 11.76 -10.55
N ASP A 46 2.89 10.86 -11.37
CA ASP A 46 2.58 11.14 -12.77
C ASP A 46 1.11 11.52 -13.00
N GLY A 47 0.23 11.17 -12.08
CA GLY A 47 -1.19 11.46 -12.18
C GLY A 47 -1.97 11.04 -10.94
N ILE A 48 -3.21 11.47 -10.89
CA ILE A 48 -4.16 11.12 -9.84
C ILE A 48 -5.28 10.29 -10.48
N GLY A 49 -5.61 9.15 -9.84
CA GLY A 49 -6.67 8.28 -10.30
C GLY A 49 -6.83 7.07 -9.40
N ASP A 50 -7.90 6.33 -9.60
CA ASP A 50 -8.09 5.04 -8.96
C ASP A 50 -7.49 3.91 -9.81
N MET A 51 -7.08 2.83 -9.16
CA MET A 51 -6.41 1.70 -9.81
C MET A 51 -7.22 1.10 -10.95
N ARG A 52 -8.53 0.94 -10.77
CA ARG A 52 -9.39 0.32 -11.79
C ARG A 52 -9.53 1.19 -13.04
N SER A 53 -9.78 2.47 -12.86
CA SER A 53 -9.94 3.42 -13.97
C SER A 53 -8.65 3.58 -14.76
N VAL A 54 -7.51 3.70 -14.09
CA VAL A 54 -6.20 3.81 -14.73
C VAL A 54 -5.85 2.54 -15.51
N LEU A 55 -6.08 1.37 -14.93
CA LEU A 55 -5.79 0.10 -15.60
C LEU A 55 -6.71 -0.17 -16.78
N ARG A 56 -7.98 0.21 -16.68
CA ARG A 56 -8.92 0.15 -17.83
C ARG A 56 -8.50 1.07 -18.95
N ALA A 57 -8.09 2.28 -18.64
CA ALA A 57 -7.59 3.23 -19.65
C ALA A 57 -6.31 2.73 -20.32
N ARG A 58 -5.45 2.04 -19.60
CA ARG A 58 -4.15 1.57 -20.09
C ARG A 58 -4.20 0.24 -20.83
N PHE A 59 -5.02 -0.70 -20.36
CA PHE A 59 -5.08 -2.09 -20.87
C PHE A 59 -6.43 -2.47 -21.51
N GLY A 60 -7.40 -1.55 -21.53
CA GLY A 60 -8.73 -1.76 -22.06
C GLY A 60 -9.76 -2.22 -21.04
N ASP A 61 -11.05 -2.20 -21.45
CA ASP A 61 -12.19 -2.50 -20.56
C ASP A 61 -12.21 -3.95 -20.04
N LYS A 62 -11.55 -4.85 -20.76
CA LYS A 62 -11.48 -6.29 -20.39
C LYS A 62 -10.36 -6.63 -19.45
N VAL A 63 -9.66 -5.65 -18.87
CA VAL A 63 -8.59 -5.89 -17.90
C VAL A 63 -9.11 -6.65 -16.69
N GLN A 64 -8.40 -7.70 -16.31
CA GLN A 64 -8.72 -8.52 -15.15
C GLN A 64 -7.73 -8.24 -14.02
N LEU A 65 -8.27 -7.85 -12.88
CA LEU A 65 -7.49 -7.62 -11.67
C LEU A 65 -7.52 -8.90 -10.82
N ARG A 66 -6.39 -9.58 -10.73
CA ARG A 66 -6.25 -10.78 -9.88
C ARG A 66 -5.69 -10.41 -8.52
N LEU A 67 -6.36 -10.83 -7.47
CA LEU A 67 -5.84 -10.72 -6.12
C LEU A 67 -4.78 -11.80 -5.90
N ILE A 68 -3.52 -11.36 -5.74
CA ILE A 68 -2.39 -12.24 -5.45
C ILE A 68 -2.16 -12.23 -3.93
N GLY A 69 -2.05 -13.41 -3.32
CA GLY A 69 -1.83 -13.54 -1.87
C GLY A 69 -3.07 -13.92 -1.06
N GLY A 70 -4.23 -14.04 -1.71
CA GLY A 70 -5.48 -14.48 -1.07
C GLY A 70 -5.61 -15.99 -0.84
N GLN A 71 -4.55 -16.78 -1.13
CA GLN A 71 -4.61 -18.25 -1.00
C GLN A 71 -4.82 -18.74 0.44
N ARG A 72 -4.48 -17.94 1.43
CA ARG A 72 -4.83 -18.24 2.83
C ARG A 72 -6.34 -18.31 3.06
N GLY A 73 -7.13 -17.54 2.30
CA GLY A 73 -8.58 -17.51 2.44
C GLY A 73 -9.28 -18.79 2.00
N TRP A 74 -8.89 -19.40 0.87
CA TRP A 74 -9.55 -20.64 0.40
C TRP A 74 -9.02 -21.88 1.12
N LEU A 75 -7.73 -21.93 1.46
CA LEU A 75 -7.15 -23.00 2.26
C LEU A 75 -7.75 -23.00 3.67
N MET A 76 -7.94 -21.83 4.27
CA MET A 76 -8.64 -21.67 5.54
C MET A 76 -10.12 -22.00 5.43
N ARG A 77 -10.80 -21.69 4.32
CA ARG A 77 -12.17 -22.14 4.05
C ARG A 77 -12.27 -23.66 3.94
N ARG A 78 -11.30 -24.31 3.29
CA ARG A 78 -11.28 -25.77 3.13
C ARG A 78 -10.95 -26.48 4.44
N LEU A 79 -10.05 -25.92 5.23
CA LEU A 79 -9.75 -26.39 6.59
C LEU A 79 -10.92 -26.15 7.56
N ARG A 80 -11.68 -25.07 7.39
CA ARG A 80 -12.90 -24.80 8.16
C ARG A 80 -14.06 -25.72 7.85
N SER A 81 -14.17 -26.24 6.63
CA SER A 81 -15.19 -27.23 6.26
C SER A 81 -14.92 -28.60 6.88
N THR A 82 -13.70 -28.86 7.35
CA THR A 82 -13.27 -30.09 8.03
C THR A 82 -13.02 -29.92 9.52
N ALA A 83 -12.98 -28.68 10.04
CA ALA A 83 -12.81 -28.38 11.45
C ALA A 83 -14.14 -28.37 12.21
N ALA A 84 -14.11 -28.83 13.48
CA ALA A 84 -15.27 -28.82 14.36
C ALA A 84 -15.81 -27.39 14.58
N PRO A 85 -17.16 -27.22 14.74
CA PRO A 85 -17.79 -25.90 14.86
C PRO A 85 -17.26 -25.02 16.03
N ASP A 86 -16.63 -25.61 17.02
CA ASP A 86 -16.12 -24.90 18.18
C ASP A 86 -14.81 -24.13 17.95
N ASP A 87 -14.03 -24.51 16.93
CA ASP A 87 -12.73 -23.88 16.66
C ASP A 87 -12.87 -22.52 15.98
N TRP A 88 -13.89 -22.32 15.14
CA TRP A 88 -14.13 -21.02 14.49
C TRP A 88 -14.56 -19.91 15.48
N ALA A 89 -15.27 -20.29 16.54
CA ALA A 89 -15.69 -19.36 17.58
C ALA A 89 -14.48 -18.84 18.39
N ARG A 90 -13.50 -19.70 18.67
CA ARG A 90 -12.26 -19.33 19.34
C ARG A 90 -11.38 -18.42 18.48
N ASP A 91 -11.27 -18.72 17.17
CA ASP A 91 -10.54 -17.89 16.23
C ASP A 91 -11.17 -16.51 16.03
N LEU A 92 -12.51 -16.45 16.07
CA LEU A 92 -13.25 -15.19 15.98
C LEU A 92 -13.06 -14.33 17.24
N ILE A 93 -13.08 -14.94 18.42
CA ILE A 93 -12.83 -14.25 19.70
C ILE A 93 -11.39 -13.73 19.73
N GLY A 94 -10.40 -14.53 19.32
CA GLY A 94 -9.01 -14.13 19.21
C GLY A 94 -8.81 -12.93 18.29
N ALA A 95 -9.45 -12.93 17.11
CA ALA A 95 -9.38 -11.83 16.15
C ALA A 95 -10.03 -10.53 16.68
N VAL A 96 -11.13 -10.66 17.43
CA VAL A 96 -11.80 -9.50 18.07
C VAL A 96 -10.96 -8.93 19.21
N GLU A 97 -10.36 -9.79 20.02
CA GLU A 97 -9.44 -9.38 21.10
C GLU A 97 -8.20 -8.67 20.53
N GLU A 98 -7.63 -9.18 19.46
CA GLU A 98 -6.48 -8.57 18.81
C GLU A 98 -6.84 -7.18 18.23
N ARG A 99 -7.98 -7.04 17.59
CA ARG A 99 -8.48 -5.75 17.12
C ARG A 99 -8.78 -4.77 18.25
N ALA A 100 -9.33 -5.23 19.35
CA ALA A 100 -9.60 -4.41 20.52
C ALA A 100 -8.29 -3.91 21.18
N LEU A 101 -7.25 -4.74 21.19
CA LEU A 101 -5.91 -4.34 21.64
C LEU A 101 -5.30 -3.27 20.73
N TRP A 102 -5.37 -3.44 19.43
CA TRP A 102 -4.85 -2.45 18.46
C TRP A 102 -5.63 -1.13 18.51
N ALA A 103 -6.95 -1.18 18.67
CA ALA A 103 -7.78 0.02 18.83
C ALA A 103 -7.42 0.81 20.10
N ARG A 104 -6.94 0.14 21.14
CA ARG A 104 -6.48 0.75 22.40
C ARG A 104 -5.21 1.59 22.21
N PHE A 105 -4.38 1.26 21.22
CA PHE A 105 -3.15 1.96 20.87
C PHE A 105 -3.33 3.02 19.77
N GLY A 106 -4.56 3.27 19.30
CA GLY A 106 -4.87 4.28 18.30
C GLY A 106 -4.43 3.92 16.88
N LEU A 107 -4.30 2.63 16.59
CA LEU A 107 -3.93 2.12 15.27
C LEU A 107 -5.12 1.52 14.51
#